data_af13fe6535284c6f0573be5d744a2b1d
#
_entry.id   af13fe6535284c6f0573be5d744a2b1d
#
_cell.length_a   1.000
_cell.length_b   1.000
_cell.length_c   1.000
_cell.angle_alpha   90.00
_cell.angle_beta   90.00
_cell.angle_gamma   90.00
#
_symmetry.space_group_name_H-M   'P 1'
#
loop_
_entity.id
_entity.type
_entity.pdbx_description
1 polymer ?
#
loop_
_entity_poly.entity_id
_entity_poly.type
_entity_poly.pdbx_seq_one_letter_code
_entity_poly.pdbx_strand_id
1 'polypeptide(L)'
;MNFFFIFLFFLTINFSLSTKVISKESWLLDKNLSSIEFELPVLFANNVQGKFEEINGIIEIDLANKENNKAIFSVKINSINMNYKKYKNLLLSDIFFNSYNFPVALVDTKKFSYKNENEFSLEVELTIKGKTEIVPLDIEIIHLANELIQIKTDLDFSRTLFNIGTGKWKSTAILKDKGVIKTNLFLFKQE
;
A
#
# COMPACT_ATOMS: atom_id res chain seq x y z
N MET A 1 45.92 -61.31 39.44
CA MET A 1 45.29 -61.25 38.13
C MET A 1 44.26 -60.14 38.21
N ASN A 2 44.69 -58.89 37.89
CA ASN A 2 43.88 -57.64 38.10
C ASN A 2 43.18 -57.24 36.78
N PHE A 3 41.91 -57.33 36.73
CA PHE A 3 41.09 -56.81 35.65
C PHE A 3 40.83 -55.31 35.87
N PHE A 4 41.40 -54.50 34.96
CA PHE A 4 41.20 -53.05 34.90
C PHE A 4 40.00 -52.77 34.02
N PHE A 5 38.86 -52.37 34.61
CA PHE A 5 37.68 -51.92 33.89
C PHE A 5 37.88 -50.45 33.50
N ILE A 6 38.12 -50.18 32.19
CA ILE A 6 38.13 -48.85 31.64
C ILE A 6 36.66 -48.45 31.36
N PHE A 7 36.09 -47.56 32.18
CA PHE A 7 34.78 -46.96 31.95
C PHE A 7 34.95 -45.80 30.96
N LEU A 8 34.60 -46.01 29.68
CA LEU A 8 34.62 -44.98 28.66
C LEU A 8 33.35 -44.14 28.79
N PHE A 9 33.48 -42.92 29.35
CA PHE A 9 32.38 -41.97 29.50
C PHE A 9 32.21 -41.25 28.15
N PHE A 10 31.22 -41.65 27.35
CA PHE A 10 30.80 -40.96 26.15
C PHE A 10 30.06 -39.66 26.55
N LEU A 11 30.76 -38.55 26.51
CA LEU A 11 30.17 -37.22 26.64
C LEU A 11 29.46 -36.86 25.33
N THR A 12 28.16 -37.11 25.23
CA THR A 12 27.35 -36.66 24.12
C THR A 12 27.11 -35.18 24.26
N ILE A 13 27.88 -34.37 23.53
CA ILE A 13 27.62 -32.91 23.39
C ILE A 13 26.40 -32.76 22.49
N ASN A 14 25.23 -32.52 23.11
CA ASN A 14 24.05 -32.11 22.38
C ASN A 14 24.24 -30.67 21.91
N PHE A 15 24.70 -30.49 20.64
CA PHE A 15 24.76 -29.22 19.99
C PHE A 15 23.32 -28.87 19.55
N SER A 16 22.55 -28.18 20.43
CA SER A 16 21.28 -27.62 20.05
C SER A 16 21.54 -26.49 19.05
N LEU A 17 21.43 -26.79 17.76
CA LEU A 17 21.33 -25.79 16.71
C LEU A 17 20.02 -25.03 16.92
N SER A 18 20.10 -23.90 17.64
CA SER A 18 19.01 -22.93 17.68
C SER A 18 18.86 -22.32 16.30
N THR A 19 18.01 -22.89 15.48
CA THR A 19 17.58 -22.26 14.22
C THR A 19 16.85 -20.99 14.60
N LYS A 20 17.49 -19.84 14.38
CA LYS A 20 16.83 -18.54 14.50
C LYS A 20 15.70 -18.54 13.47
N VAL A 21 14.48 -18.75 13.91
CA VAL A 21 13.30 -18.56 13.08
C VAL A 21 13.28 -17.06 12.73
N ILE A 22 13.61 -16.77 11.50
CA ILE A 22 13.59 -15.42 10.97
C ILE A 22 12.14 -15.12 10.71
N SER A 23 11.51 -14.39 11.63
CA SER A 23 10.11 -14.02 11.52
C SER A 23 9.97 -12.83 10.55
N LYS A 24 9.18 -13.01 9.50
CA LYS A 24 8.60 -11.87 8.78
C LYS A 24 7.61 -11.19 9.71
N GLU A 25 7.65 -9.87 9.73
CA GLU A 25 6.61 -9.07 10.36
C GLU A 25 5.52 -8.75 9.34
N SER A 26 4.28 -8.94 9.73
CA SER A 26 3.11 -8.60 8.92
C SER A 26 2.31 -7.50 9.62
N TRP A 27 1.94 -6.48 8.85
CA TRP A 27 1.18 -5.34 9.33
C TRP A 27 -0.12 -5.25 8.53
N LEU A 28 -1.24 -5.32 9.23
CA LEU A 28 -2.57 -5.31 8.64
C LEU A 28 -3.23 -3.94 8.80
N LEU A 29 -3.83 -3.47 7.72
CA LEU A 29 -4.56 -2.21 7.69
C LEU A 29 -5.81 -2.24 8.57
N ASP A 30 -5.94 -1.27 9.48
CA ASP A 30 -7.21 -0.95 10.12
C ASP A 30 -8.07 -0.09 9.18
N LYS A 31 -9.15 -0.68 8.68
CA LYS A 31 -10.06 -0.05 7.71
C LYS A 31 -10.87 1.09 8.32
N ASN A 32 -11.10 1.08 9.64
CA ASN A 32 -11.94 2.07 10.31
C ASN A 32 -11.17 3.35 10.62
N LEU A 33 -9.87 3.21 10.92
CA LEU A 33 -9.00 4.34 11.21
C LEU A 33 -8.37 4.94 9.96
N SER A 34 -8.25 4.16 8.88
CA SER A 34 -7.54 4.55 7.68
C SER A 34 -8.42 5.30 6.68
N SER A 35 -7.78 6.15 5.87
CA SER A 35 -8.43 6.82 4.75
C SER A 35 -7.54 6.86 3.52
N ILE A 36 -8.17 6.71 2.35
CA ILE A 36 -7.57 6.97 1.03
C ILE A 36 -8.50 7.93 0.32
N GLU A 37 -7.99 9.11 0.02
CA GLU A 37 -8.72 10.22 -0.58
C GLU A 37 -8.10 10.58 -1.92
N PHE A 38 -8.90 11.12 -2.83
CA PHE A 38 -8.41 11.65 -4.09
C PHE A 38 -8.88 13.08 -4.30
N GLU A 39 -8.10 13.83 -5.05
CA GLU A 39 -8.42 15.16 -5.50
C GLU A 39 -8.09 15.33 -6.98
N LEU A 40 -9.04 15.86 -7.74
CA LEU A 40 -8.88 16.24 -9.14
C LEU A 40 -9.16 17.73 -9.29
N PRO A 41 -8.16 18.56 -9.60
CA PRO A 41 -8.35 19.98 -9.78
C PRO A 41 -9.17 20.28 -11.03
N VAL A 42 -10.17 21.17 -10.88
CA VAL A 42 -11.03 21.65 -11.95
C VAL A 42 -10.81 23.14 -12.15
N LEU A 43 -10.60 23.59 -13.39
CA LEU A 43 -10.41 25.01 -13.69
C LEU A 43 -11.71 25.78 -13.44
N PHE A 44 -11.62 26.91 -12.74
CA PHE A 44 -12.72 27.81 -12.40
C PHE A 44 -13.86 27.17 -11.56
N ALA A 45 -13.60 26.05 -10.89
CA ALA A 45 -14.54 25.39 -10.00
C ALA A 45 -13.82 24.84 -8.75
N ASN A 46 -14.62 24.42 -7.76
CA ASN A 46 -14.05 23.67 -6.65
C ASN A 46 -13.52 22.32 -7.14
N ASN A 47 -12.39 21.88 -6.59
CA ASN A 47 -11.80 20.57 -6.89
C ASN A 47 -12.79 19.46 -6.58
N VAL A 48 -12.79 18.42 -7.44
CA VAL A 48 -13.53 17.20 -7.17
C VAL A 48 -12.74 16.38 -6.18
N GLN A 49 -13.33 16.16 -5.01
CA GLN A 49 -12.73 15.40 -3.92
C GLN A 49 -13.61 14.23 -3.54
N GLY A 50 -12.99 13.11 -3.22
CA GLY A 50 -13.66 11.93 -2.75
C GLY A 50 -12.77 11.09 -1.87
N LYS A 51 -13.41 10.18 -1.13
CA LYS A 51 -12.79 9.22 -0.23
C LYS A 51 -13.30 7.84 -0.58
N PHE A 52 -12.42 6.84 -0.52
CA PHE A 52 -12.80 5.44 -0.63
C PHE A 52 -13.14 4.89 0.75
N GLU A 53 -14.32 4.26 0.88
CA GLU A 53 -14.80 3.70 2.15
C GLU A 53 -14.43 2.21 2.31
N GLU A 54 -14.19 1.48 1.20
CA GLU A 54 -13.76 0.09 1.23
C GLU A 54 -12.29 0.01 0.76
N ILE A 55 -11.39 -0.11 1.73
CA ILE A 55 -9.94 -0.19 1.53
C ILE A 55 -9.39 -1.48 2.16
N ASN A 56 -8.32 -2.03 1.59
CA ASN A 56 -7.59 -3.16 2.13
C ASN A 56 -6.09 -2.93 1.95
N GLY A 57 -5.29 -3.49 2.85
CA GLY A 57 -3.85 -3.39 2.73
C GLY A 57 -3.13 -4.33 3.68
N ILE A 58 -1.93 -4.73 3.26
CA ILE A 58 -0.99 -5.50 4.07
C ILE A 58 0.43 -5.06 3.72
N ILE A 59 1.29 -5.03 4.73
CA ILE A 59 2.74 -4.85 4.60
C ILE A 59 3.43 -6.06 5.21
N GLU A 60 4.38 -6.63 4.49
CA GLU A 60 5.29 -7.67 4.95
C GLU A 60 6.70 -7.09 5.05
N ILE A 61 7.29 -7.15 6.24
CA ILE A 61 8.66 -6.73 6.51
C ILE A 61 9.52 -7.96 6.77
N ASP A 62 10.57 -8.14 6.00
CA ASP A 62 11.55 -9.21 6.15
C ASP A 62 12.76 -8.69 6.96
N LEU A 63 12.79 -9.02 8.25
CA LEU A 63 13.84 -8.55 9.16
C LEU A 63 15.24 -9.11 8.83
N ALA A 64 15.30 -10.23 8.10
CA ALA A 64 16.57 -10.83 7.70
C ALA A 64 17.08 -10.28 6.37
N ASN A 65 16.19 -10.00 5.47
CA ASN A 65 16.52 -9.47 4.15
C ASN A 65 15.76 -8.16 3.90
N LYS A 66 16.39 -7.05 4.25
CA LYS A 66 15.83 -5.70 4.14
C LYS A 66 15.41 -5.30 2.70
N GLU A 67 15.80 -6.06 1.70
CA GLU A 67 15.42 -5.83 0.29
C GLU A 67 14.20 -6.67 -0.13
N ASN A 68 13.63 -7.45 0.79
CA ASN A 68 12.53 -8.37 0.47
C ASN A 68 11.20 -7.95 1.09
N ASN A 69 11.03 -6.66 1.34
CA ASN A 69 9.77 -6.12 1.86
C ASN A 69 8.75 -5.98 0.75
N LYS A 70 7.46 -6.02 1.10
CA LYS A 70 6.36 -5.88 0.15
C LYS A 70 5.17 -5.21 0.82
N ALA A 71 4.49 -4.33 0.08
CA ALA A 71 3.21 -3.78 0.50
C ALA A 71 2.21 -3.80 -0.67
N ILE A 72 0.97 -4.14 -0.36
CA ILE A 72 -0.14 -4.11 -1.31
C ILE A 72 -1.31 -3.39 -0.66
N PHE A 73 -1.85 -2.38 -1.35
CA PHE A 73 -3.04 -1.65 -0.94
C PHE A 73 -4.04 -1.62 -2.08
N SER A 74 -5.32 -1.74 -1.76
CA SER A 74 -6.38 -1.70 -2.75
C SER A 74 -7.58 -0.93 -2.24
N VAL A 75 -8.30 -0.33 -3.17
CA VAL A 75 -9.58 0.35 -2.93
C VAL A 75 -10.66 -0.19 -3.85
N LYS A 76 -11.87 -0.33 -3.34
CA LYS A 76 -13.04 -0.66 -4.15
C LYS A 76 -13.60 0.62 -4.75
N ILE A 77 -13.60 0.72 -6.08
CA ILE A 77 -14.00 1.95 -6.79
C ILE A 77 -15.44 2.35 -6.49
N ASN A 78 -16.36 1.40 -6.38
CA ASN A 78 -17.77 1.68 -6.07
C ASN A 78 -17.98 2.26 -4.66
N SER A 79 -17.00 2.15 -3.76
CA SER A 79 -17.06 2.69 -2.41
C SER A 79 -16.78 4.20 -2.33
N ILE A 80 -16.63 4.87 -3.47
CA ILE A 80 -16.40 6.32 -3.50
C ILE A 80 -17.54 7.06 -2.77
N ASN A 81 -17.17 7.84 -1.78
CA ASN A 81 -17.95 8.90 -1.17
C ASN A 81 -17.32 10.24 -1.53
N MET A 82 -18.10 11.22 -1.96
CA MET A 82 -17.59 12.45 -2.53
C MET A 82 -18.42 13.68 -2.15
N ASN A 83 -17.78 14.85 -2.20
CA ASN A 83 -18.41 16.12 -1.89
C ASN A 83 -19.59 16.47 -2.84
N TYR A 84 -19.51 16.03 -4.11
CA TYR A 84 -20.55 16.23 -5.12
C TYR A 84 -21.23 14.93 -5.51
N LYS A 85 -22.16 14.45 -4.67
CA LYS A 85 -22.86 13.15 -4.88
C LYS A 85 -23.47 12.98 -6.28
N LYS A 86 -23.95 14.08 -6.90
CA LYS A 86 -24.52 14.04 -8.27
C LYS A 86 -23.53 13.60 -9.34
N TYR A 87 -22.22 13.72 -9.09
CA TYR A 87 -21.18 13.30 -10.03
C TYR A 87 -20.68 11.88 -9.77
N LYS A 88 -21.12 11.21 -8.71
CA LYS A 88 -20.68 9.85 -8.39
C LYS A 88 -20.90 8.90 -9.58
N ASN A 89 -22.08 8.90 -10.18
CA ASN A 89 -22.38 8.03 -11.33
C ASN A 89 -21.49 8.32 -12.55
N LEU A 90 -21.14 9.59 -12.76
CA LEU A 90 -20.22 9.96 -13.82
C LEU A 90 -18.82 9.42 -13.54
N LEU A 91 -18.31 9.52 -12.31
CA LEU A 91 -17.00 8.97 -11.93
C LEU A 91 -16.95 7.44 -12.06
N LEU A 92 -18.04 6.76 -11.75
CA LEU A 92 -18.12 5.29 -11.85
C LEU A 92 -18.30 4.79 -13.30
N SER A 93 -18.68 5.67 -14.25
CA SER A 93 -18.93 5.33 -15.64
C SER A 93 -17.64 4.94 -16.41
N ASP A 94 -17.83 4.39 -17.61
CA ASP A 94 -16.78 4.00 -18.55
C ASP A 94 -15.85 5.17 -18.95
N ILE A 95 -16.41 6.39 -18.98
CA ILE A 95 -15.66 7.62 -19.28
C ILE A 95 -14.58 7.88 -18.23
N PHE A 96 -14.85 7.55 -16.94
CA PHE A 96 -13.92 7.75 -15.84
C PHE A 96 -13.34 6.41 -15.36
N PHE A 97 -13.78 5.90 -14.22
CA PHE A 97 -13.15 4.72 -13.61
C PHE A 97 -13.60 3.39 -14.20
N ASN A 98 -14.75 3.36 -14.90
CA ASN A 98 -15.34 2.12 -15.43
C ASN A 98 -15.43 1.02 -14.36
N SER A 99 -16.04 1.37 -13.24
CA SER A 99 -16.07 0.53 -12.03
C SER A 99 -16.74 -0.82 -12.21
N TYR A 100 -17.55 -0.98 -13.25
CA TYR A 100 -18.16 -2.26 -13.60
C TYR A 100 -17.10 -3.27 -14.09
N ASN A 101 -16.21 -2.86 -14.99
CA ASN A 101 -15.15 -3.71 -15.55
C ASN A 101 -13.89 -3.71 -14.69
N PHE A 102 -13.64 -2.62 -13.96
CA PHE A 102 -12.46 -2.43 -13.13
C PHE A 102 -12.86 -2.00 -11.71
N PRO A 103 -13.39 -2.94 -10.90
CA PRO A 103 -13.98 -2.62 -9.60
C PRO A 103 -12.94 -2.21 -8.54
N VAL A 104 -11.64 -2.46 -8.78
CA VAL A 104 -10.56 -2.26 -7.82
C VAL A 104 -9.44 -1.45 -8.44
N ALA A 105 -8.89 -0.48 -7.69
CA ALA A 105 -7.59 0.12 -7.94
C ALA A 105 -6.58 -0.44 -6.93
N LEU A 106 -5.30 -0.53 -7.35
CA LEU A 106 -4.26 -1.25 -6.63
C LEU A 106 -2.96 -0.44 -6.62
N VAL A 107 -2.28 -0.43 -5.47
CA VAL A 107 -0.88 -0.05 -5.32
C VAL A 107 -0.10 -1.30 -4.90
N ASP A 108 0.92 -1.65 -5.66
CA ASP A 108 1.84 -2.76 -5.36
C ASP A 108 3.28 -2.22 -5.37
N THR A 109 3.96 -2.28 -4.23
CA THR A 109 5.35 -1.83 -4.13
C THR A 109 6.32 -2.81 -4.77
N LYS A 110 5.85 -4.01 -5.17
CA LYS A 110 6.75 -5.12 -5.46
C LYS A 110 7.69 -5.38 -4.27
N LYS A 111 8.92 -5.73 -4.53
CA LYS A 111 9.94 -5.82 -3.49
C LYS A 111 10.64 -4.48 -3.34
N PHE A 112 10.79 -4.02 -2.11
CA PHE A 112 11.49 -2.78 -1.82
C PHE A 112 12.46 -2.94 -0.65
N SER A 113 13.47 -2.05 -0.64
CA SER A 113 14.42 -1.95 0.46
C SER A 113 13.87 -1.00 1.52
N TYR A 114 13.91 -1.42 2.79
CA TYR A 114 13.53 -0.62 3.93
C TYR A 114 14.64 -0.64 4.99
N LYS A 115 15.18 0.53 5.33
CA LYS A 115 16.29 0.68 6.26
C LYS A 115 15.88 1.15 7.65
N ASN A 116 14.60 1.08 7.96
CA ASN A 116 14.02 1.56 9.21
C ASN A 116 14.03 3.10 9.35
N GLU A 117 13.89 3.78 8.23
CA GLU A 117 13.76 5.24 8.13
C GLU A 117 12.29 5.64 8.28
N ASN A 118 12.03 6.81 8.88
CA ASN A 118 10.67 7.31 9.02
C ASN A 118 10.14 7.97 7.73
N GLU A 119 11.05 8.43 6.88
CA GLU A 119 10.74 9.05 5.59
C GLU A 119 11.60 8.44 4.50
N PHE A 120 10.99 8.01 3.42
CA PHE A 120 11.69 7.47 2.24
C PHE A 120 10.80 7.52 1.02
N SER A 121 11.42 7.43 -0.15
CA SER A 121 10.70 7.38 -1.45
C SER A 121 10.93 6.04 -2.11
N LEU A 122 9.93 5.55 -2.82
CA LEU A 122 10.04 4.37 -3.67
C LEU A 122 9.15 4.48 -4.90
N GLU A 123 9.43 3.68 -5.91
CA GLU A 123 8.56 3.53 -7.08
C GLU A 123 7.56 2.40 -6.81
N VAL A 124 6.29 2.65 -7.12
CA VAL A 124 5.20 1.69 -6.96
C VAL A 124 4.46 1.47 -8.27
N GLU A 125 3.94 0.27 -8.45
CA GLU A 125 2.96 0.02 -9.51
C GLU A 125 1.57 0.48 -9.05
N LEU A 126 1.06 1.53 -9.70
CA LEU A 126 -0.30 2.00 -9.52
C LEU A 126 -1.16 1.43 -10.65
N THR A 127 -2.20 0.68 -10.31
CA THR A 127 -3.15 0.13 -11.28
C THR A 127 -4.51 0.79 -11.12
N ILE A 128 -4.96 1.49 -12.14
CA ILE A 128 -6.29 2.10 -12.21
C ILE A 128 -6.90 1.78 -13.57
N LYS A 129 -8.18 1.41 -13.60
CA LYS A 129 -8.92 1.13 -14.85
C LYS A 129 -8.19 0.14 -15.77
N GLY A 130 -7.58 -0.89 -15.18
CA GLY A 130 -6.84 -1.95 -15.88
C GLY A 130 -5.50 -1.53 -16.49
N LYS A 131 -5.05 -0.31 -16.25
CA LYS A 131 -3.72 0.18 -16.64
C LYS A 131 -2.82 0.25 -15.42
N THR A 132 -1.57 -0.16 -15.59
CA THR A 132 -0.53 -0.09 -14.56
C THR A 132 0.56 0.85 -15.01
N GLU A 133 0.91 1.80 -14.15
CA GLU A 133 1.99 2.77 -14.36
C GLU A 133 2.90 2.75 -13.13
N ILE A 134 4.20 2.99 -13.34
CA ILE A 134 5.15 3.16 -12.26
C ILE A 134 5.14 4.62 -11.85
N VAL A 135 4.89 4.88 -10.57
CA VAL A 135 4.81 6.23 -10.01
C VAL A 135 5.67 6.36 -8.76
N PRO A 136 6.31 7.52 -8.55
CA PRO A 136 7.03 7.77 -7.30
C PRO A 136 6.05 7.96 -6.16
N LEU A 137 6.41 7.47 -4.98
CA LEU A 137 5.65 7.56 -3.75
C LEU A 137 6.56 7.98 -2.61
N ASP A 138 6.26 9.11 -2.00
CA ASP A 138 6.90 9.55 -0.77
C ASP A 138 6.11 9.06 0.42
N ILE A 139 6.81 8.44 1.37
CA ILE A 139 6.21 7.75 2.52
C ILE A 139 6.74 8.36 3.80
N GLU A 140 5.85 8.75 4.70
CA GLU A 140 6.11 9.09 6.09
C GLU A 140 5.54 7.99 6.99
N ILE A 141 6.39 7.38 7.85
CA ILE A 141 5.98 6.40 8.86
C ILE A 141 6.08 7.03 10.24
N ILE A 142 4.98 6.99 10.98
CA ILE A 142 4.90 7.48 12.36
C ILE A 142 4.63 6.27 13.26
N HIS A 143 5.58 5.96 14.13
CA HIS A 143 5.43 4.91 15.15
C HIS A 143 4.59 5.45 16.31
N LEU A 144 3.35 4.99 16.44
CA LEU A 144 2.43 5.38 17.51
C LEU A 144 2.56 4.49 18.75
N ALA A 145 2.84 3.19 18.52
CA ALA A 145 3.13 2.19 19.55
C ALA A 145 3.97 1.06 18.94
N ASN A 146 4.41 0.09 19.74
CA ASN A 146 5.20 -1.05 19.25
C ASN A 146 4.47 -1.86 18.18
N GLU A 147 3.13 -1.88 18.22
CA GLU A 147 2.27 -2.69 17.35
C GLU A 147 1.36 -1.82 16.49
N LEU A 148 1.56 -0.49 16.45
CA LEU A 148 0.74 0.44 15.71
C LEU A 148 1.60 1.49 15.01
N ILE A 149 1.49 1.53 13.70
CA ILE A 149 2.09 2.57 12.85
C ILE A 149 1.01 3.34 12.09
N GLN A 150 1.32 4.59 11.80
CA GLN A 150 0.59 5.43 10.86
C GLN A 150 1.48 5.68 9.65
N ILE A 151 0.95 5.49 8.46
CA ILE A 151 1.63 5.81 7.20
C ILE A 151 0.85 6.93 6.52
N LYS A 152 1.57 7.99 6.16
CA LYS A 152 1.05 9.07 5.34
C LYS A 152 1.77 9.09 4.01
N THR A 153 1.03 9.28 2.93
CA THR A 153 1.59 9.48 1.61
C THR A 153 0.76 10.46 0.80
N ASP A 154 1.42 11.23 -0.05
CA ASP A 154 0.81 12.02 -1.11
C ASP A 154 1.35 11.49 -2.44
N LEU A 155 0.48 10.97 -3.30
CA LEU A 155 0.83 10.41 -4.59
C LEU A 155 0.22 11.26 -5.70
N ASP A 156 1.09 11.80 -6.55
CA ASP A 156 0.70 12.48 -7.76
C ASP A 156 0.55 11.50 -8.93
N PHE A 157 -0.53 11.60 -9.70
CA PHE A 157 -0.73 10.78 -10.89
C PHE A 157 -1.28 11.57 -12.07
N SER A 158 -0.94 11.16 -13.29
CA SER A 158 -1.56 11.68 -14.51
C SER A 158 -2.81 10.87 -14.82
N ARG A 159 -3.99 11.49 -14.74
CA ARG A 159 -5.27 10.82 -15.05
C ARG A 159 -5.36 10.33 -16.48
N THR A 160 -4.70 11.01 -17.41
CA THR A 160 -4.76 10.66 -18.84
C THR A 160 -3.98 9.38 -19.14
N LEU A 161 -2.92 9.07 -18.39
CA LEU A 161 -2.21 7.78 -18.47
C LEU A 161 -3.13 6.60 -18.18
N PHE A 162 -4.09 6.76 -17.27
CA PHE A 162 -5.07 5.74 -16.91
C PHE A 162 -6.37 5.82 -17.72
N ASN A 163 -6.45 6.65 -18.76
CA ASN A 163 -7.68 6.92 -19.53
C ASN A 163 -8.86 7.37 -18.64
N ILE A 164 -8.59 8.14 -17.60
CA ILE A 164 -9.62 8.74 -16.74
C ILE A 164 -10.08 10.06 -17.35
N GLY A 165 -11.39 10.17 -17.64
CA GLY A 165 -11.97 11.32 -18.31
C GLY A 165 -11.71 11.31 -19.81
N THR A 166 -12.35 10.40 -20.53
CA THR A 166 -12.30 10.30 -22.00
C THR A 166 -13.38 11.18 -22.67
N GLY A 167 -13.40 11.21 -24.01
CA GLY A 167 -14.35 12.00 -24.78
C GLY A 167 -14.19 13.51 -24.50
N LYS A 168 -15.26 14.20 -24.19
CA LYS A 168 -15.25 15.64 -23.86
C LYS A 168 -14.40 16.01 -22.63
N TRP A 169 -14.13 15.05 -21.77
CA TRP A 169 -13.34 15.21 -20.56
C TRP A 169 -11.84 14.96 -20.78
N LYS A 170 -11.44 14.61 -22.01
CA LYS A 170 -10.03 14.38 -22.36
C LYS A 170 -9.17 15.65 -22.23
N SER A 171 -9.77 16.81 -22.52
CA SER A 171 -9.06 18.10 -22.45
C SER A 171 -8.61 18.40 -21.01
N THR A 172 -7.31 18.70 -20.87
CA THR A 172 -6.69 19.10 -19.60
C THR A 172 -6.88 20.59 -19.28
N ALA A 173 -7.52 21.33 -20.21
CA ALA A 173 -7.82 22.75 -20.02
C ALA A 173 -8.91 22.97 -18.94
N ILE A 174 -9.85 22.04 -18.81
CA ILE A 174 -10.95 22.14 -17.84
C ILE A 174 -10.69 21.23 -16.63
N LEU A 175 -10.51 19.94 -16.87
CA LEU A 175 -10.14 18.95 -15.85
C LEU A 175 -8.64 18.74 -15.94
N LYS A 176 -7.91 19.18 -14.93
CA LYS A 176 -6.45 19.08 -14.94
C LYS A 176 -5.99 17.62 -15.05
N ASP A 177 -4.81 17.42 -15.65
CA ASP A 177 -4.24 16.08 -15.82
C ASP A 177 -3.74 15.50 -14.48
N LYS A 178 -3.09 16.34 -13.68
CA LYS A 178 -2.56 15.94 -12.39
C LYS A 178 -3.67 15.75 -11.37
N GLY A 179 -3.82 14.52 -10.88
CA GLY A 179 -4.60 14.17 -9.71
C GLY A 179 -3.71 13.86 -8.53
N VAL A 180 -4.24 13.95 -7.33
CA VAL A 180 -3.54 13.64 -6.07
C VAL A 180 -4.32 12.58 -5.32
N ILE A 181 -3.60 11.57 -4.82
CA ILE A 181 -4.12 10.59 -3.87
C ILE A 181 -3.43 10.83 -2.54
N LYS A 182 -4.21 11.08 -1.51
CA LYS A 182 -3.72 11.26 -0.13
C LYS A 182 -4.09 10.06 0.69
N THR A 183 -3.14 9.54 1.45
CA THR A 183 -3.42 8.42 2.35
C THR A 183 -3.10 8.76 3.79
N ASN A 184 -3.89 8.19 4.67
CA ASN A 184 -3.65 8.20 6.09
C ASN A 184 -4.02 6.80 6.60
N LEU A 185 -3.01 5.93 6.70
CA LEU A 185 -3.19 4.50 6.94
C LEU A 185 -2.70 4.15 8.34
N PHE A 186 -3.51 3.43 9.08
CA PHE A 186 -3.15 2.86 10.38
C PHE A 186 -3.02 1.36 10.23
N LEU A 187 -1.90 0.80 10.66
CA LEU A 187 -1.60 -0.62 10.54
C LEU A 187 -1.21 -1.18 11.90
N PHE A 188 -1.78 -2.35 12.21
CA PHE A 188 -1.45 -3.13 13.37
C PHE A 188 -0.55 -4.31 13.00
N LYS A 189 0.49 -4.52 13.81
CA LYS A 189 1.36 -5.68 13.69
C LYS A 189 0.57 -6.93 14.01
N GLN A 190 0.70 -7.95 13.16
CA GLN A 190 0.14 -9.27 13.42
C GLN A 190 1.13 -10.10 14.26
N GLU A 191 0.61 -10.82 15.23
CA GLU A 191 1.36 -11.81 16.04
C GLU A 191 1.72 -13.06 15.22
#